data_ce365853024fd4d4791b2f40f9f3581e
#
_entry.id   ce365853024fd4d4791b2f40f9f3581e
#
_cell.length_a   1.000
_cell.length_b   1.000
_cell.length_c   1.000
_cell.angle_alpha   90.00
_cell.angle_beta   90.00
_cell.angle_gamma   90.00
#
_symmetry.space_group_name_H-M   'P 1'
#
loop_
_entity.id
_entity.type
_entity.pdbx_description
1 polymer ?
#
loop_
_entity_poly.entity_id
_entity_poly.type
_entity_poly.pdbx_seq_one_letter_code
_entity_poly.pdbx_strand_id
1 'polypeptide(L)'
;MFLVLSTLFGGGFAAAQTIGNDQSDLAKMHRLGELIGGNVRREAEHIEYQWPGIYFEARFNGSKLIFKIHDGYNRFRVLIDGREIGIIEQPLASQYEVMGLSAGEHVVRLEKLSESLNQVGRFYGFYVQNREQALSPIARSRRIEFIGDSYLVGYGNLSNSRQCPRTLYDNTDNTRAYGAI
;
A
#
# COMPACT_ATOMS: atom_id res chain seq x y z
N MET A 1 13.31 15.80 -56.85
CA MET A 1 12.08 15.32 -56.16
C MET A 1 12.55 14.46 -55.00
N PHE A 2 12.75 15.10 -53.80
CA PHE A 2 13.22 14.41 -52.62
C PHE A 2 12.01 14.05 -51.78
N LEU A 3 11.82 12.74 -51.54
CA LEU A 3 10.78 12.19 -50.68
C LEU A 3 11.30 12.17 -49.23
N VAL A 4 10.75 13.03 -48.36
CA VAL A 4 11.05 13.01 -46.95
C VAL A 4 10.06 12.02 -46.29
N LEU A 5 10.59 10.88 -45.83
CA LEU A 5 9.83 9.90 -45.08
C LEU A 5 9.82 10.34 -43.60
N SER A 6 8.75 10.93 -43.13
CA SER A 6 8.55 11.24 -41.71
C SER A 6 8.10 9.99 -40.98
N THR A 7 8.99 9.37 -40.22
CA THR A 7 8.63 8.35 -39.22
C THR A 7 7.96 9.01 -38.02
N LEU A 8 6.64 8.84 -37.94
CA LEU A 8 5.87 9.16 -36.74
C LEU A 8 6.25 8.14 -35.65
N PHE A 9 7.05 8.57 -34.68
CA PHE A 9 7.20 7.87 -33.41
C PHE A 9 5.89 8.05 -32.63
N GLY A 10 5.03 7.05 -32.69
CA GLY A 10 3.88 6.93 -31.82
C GLY A 10 4.33 6.64 -30.39
N GLY A 11 4.68 7.66 -29.62
CA GLY A 11 4.88 7.56 -28.19
C GLY A 11 3.52 7.30 -27.55
N GLY A 12 3.19 6.03 -27.29
CA GLY A 12 2.06 5.70 -26.45
C GLY A 12 2.30 6.26 -25.05
N PHE A 13 1.54 7.25 -24.66
CA PHE A 13 1.53 7.71 -23.27
C PHE A 13 0.99 6.55 -22.43
N ALA A 14 1.85 5.96 -21.58
CA ALA A 14 1.37 5.06 -20.55
C ALA A 14 0.39 5.83 -19.66
N ALA A 15 -0.80 5.28 -19.44
CA ALA A 15 -1.74 5.89 -18.52
C ALA A 15 -1.09 6.03 -17.14
N ALA A 16 -1.31 7.16 -16.46
CA ALA A 16 -0.81 7.35 -15.11
C ALA A 16 -1.47 6.33 -14.17
N GLN A 17 -0.67 5.69 -13.32
CA GLN A 17 -1.18 4.81 -12.28
C GLN A 17 -1.97 5.65 -11.26
N THR A 18 -3.18 5.23 -10.93
CA THR A 18 -4.07 5.96 -10.02
C THR A 18 -4.77 5.02 -9.05
N ILE A 19 -5.25 5.59 -7.94
CA ILE A 19 -6.08 4.91 -6.94
C ILE A 19 -7.46 5.55 -6.98
N GLY A 20 -8.51 4.76 -7.13
CA GLY A 20 -9.90 5.21 -7.10
C GLY A 20 -10.73 4.40 -6.11
N ASN A 21 -11.87 4.95 -5.72
CA ASN A 21 -12.87 4.18 -4.96
C ASN A 21 -13.48 3.10 -5.86
N ASP A 22 -13.76 1.94 -5.27
CA ASP A 22 -14.34 0.79 -5.95
C ASP A 22 -15.59 0.28 -5.24
N GLN A 23 -16.50 -0.35 -5.97
CA GLN A 23 -17.76 -0.92 -5.48
C GLN A 23 -17.97 -2.36 -5.98
N SER A 24 -16.90 -3.02 -6.44
CA SER A 24 -16.98 -4.40 -6.93
C SER A 24 -17.41 -5.36 -5.83
N ASP A 25 -18.14 -6.40 -6.20
CA ASP A 25 -18.54 -7.47 -5.30
C ASP A 25 -17.32 -8.40 -5.05
N LEU A 26 -16.64 -8.21 -3.93
CA LEU A 26 -15.45 -8.98 -3.56
C LEU A 26 -15.70 -10.47 -3.41
N ALA A 27 -16.97 -10.88 -3.16
CA ALA A 27 -17.32 -12.31 -3.09
C ALA A 27 -17.15 -13.03 -4.43
N LYS A 28 -17.13 -12.29 -5.54
CA LYS A 28 -16.92 -12.81 -6.90
C LYS A 28 -15.47 -12.71 -7.36
N MET A 29 -14.59 -12.20 -6.51
CA MET A 29 -13.18 -12.00 -6.82
C MET A 29 -12.31 -13.00 -6.08
N HIS A 30 -11.07 -13.16 -6.55
CA HIS A 30 -10.09 -14.01 -5.89
C HIS A 30 -9.22 -13.16 -4.95
N ARG A 31 -9.23 -13.52 -3.64
CA ARG A 31 -8.34 -12.91 -2.66
C ARG A 31 -6.92 -13.45 -2.84
N LEU A 32 -5.94 -12.55 -2.86
CA LEU A 32 -4.52 -12.89 -2.97
C LEU A 32 -3.95 -13.37 -1.62
N GLY A 33 -2.91 -14.21 -1.70
CA GLY A 33 -2.02 -14.42 -0.57
C GLY A 33 -1.14 -13.21 -0.34
N GLU A 34 -0.99 -12.80 0.93
CA GLU A 34 -0.19 -11.65 1.30
C GLU A 34 1.02 -12.00 2.18
N LEU A 35 2.13 -11.30 1.98
CA LEU A 35 3.23 -11.18 2.91
C LEU A 35 2.96 -10.00 3.84
N ILE A 36 3.14 -10.19 5.14
CA ILE A 36 2.89 -9.16 6.14
C ILE A 36 4.17 -8.89 6.90
N GLY A 37 4.55 -7.61 6.98
CA GLY A 37 5.57 -7.13 7.89
C GLY A 37 4.95 -6.51 9.12
N GLY A 38 5.51 -6.82 10.28
CA GLY A 38 5.02 -6.37 11.58
C GLY A 38 4.14 -7.40 12.30
N ASN A 39 3.71 -7.03 13.50
CA ASN A 39 2.90 -7.87 14.37
C ASN A 39 1.41 -7.60 14.13
N VAL A 40 0.65 -8.64 13.81
CA VAL A 40 -0.78 -8.56 13.46
C VAL A 40 -1.57 -9.69 14.09
N ARG A 41 -2.87 -9.49 14.25
CA ARG A 41 -3.82 -10.52 14.63
C ARG A 41 -4.63 -10.96 13.41
N ARG A 42 -4.60 -12.25 13.09
CA ARG A 42 -5.37 -12.82 11.98
C ARG A 42 -6.73 -13.24 12.45
N GLU A 43 -7.76 -12.71 11.83
CA GLU A 43 -9.16 -13.10 12.00
C GLU A 43 -9.66 -13.84 10.74
N ALA A 44 -10.87 -14.41 10.80
CA ALA A 44 -11.41 -15.19 9.70
C ALA A 44 -11.51 -14.41 8.37
N GLU A 45 -11.93 -13.13 8.44
CA GLU A 45 -12.20 -12.30 7.25
C GLU A 45 -11.22 -11.15 7.06
N HIS A 46 -10.45 -10.79 8.09
CA HIS A 46 -9.56 -9.65 8.06
C HIS A 46 -8.32 -9.86 8.93
N ILE A 47 -7.40 -8.93 8.81
CA ILE A 47 -6.19 -8.84 9.63
C ILE A 47 -6.32 -7.56 10.45
N GLU A 48 -6.24 -7.69 11.77
CA GLU A 48 -6.17 -6.55 12.68
C GLU A 48 -4.72 -6.17 12.94
N TYR A 49 -4.48 -4.87 12.95
CA TYR A 49 -3.16 -4.31 13.16
C TYR A 49 -3.25 -2.99 13.94
N GLN A 50 -2.17 -2.65 14.62
CA GLN A 50 -2.09 -1.44 15.43
C GLN A 50 -0.74 -0.75 15.28
N TRP A 51 0.34 -1.51 15.35
CA TRP A 51 1.70 -1.00 15.36
C TRP A 51 2.06 -0.20 14.10
N PRO A 52 2.92 0.83 14.24
CA PRO A 52 3.51 1.50 13.07
C PRO A 52 4.44 0.58 12.29
N GLY A 53 4.75 0.95 11.05
CA GLY A 53 5.64 0.19 10.18
C GLY A 53 5.08 -1.12 9.65
N ILE A 54 3.81 -1.41 9.91
CA ILE A 54 3.12 -2.55 9.30
C ILE A 54 2.96 -2.34 7.82
N TYR A 55 3.18 -3.41 7.04
CA TYR A 55 2.87 -3.43 5.62
C TYR A 55 2.20 -4.73 5.20
N PHE A 56 1.42 -4.64 4.14
CA PHE A 56 0.80 -5.75 3.42
C PHE A 56 1.34 -5.74 1.99
N GLU A 57 1.79 -6.89 1.50
CA GLU A 57 2.38 -7.03 0.16
C GLU A 57 1.81 -8.24 -0.54
N ALA A 58 1.43 -8.13 -1.80
CA ALA A 58 0.98 -9.24 -2.62
C ALA A 58 1.54 -9.15 -4.04
N ARG A 59 1.52 -10.29 -4.75
CA ARG A 59 1.90 -10.37 -6.16
C ARG A 59 0.71 -10.83 -6.99
N PHE A 60 0.60 -10.25 -8.16
CA PHE A 60 -0.45 -10.59 -9.11
C PHE A 60 -0.01 -10.38 -10.55
N ASN A 61 -0.78 -10.95 -11.48
CA ASN A 61 -0.61 -10.74 -12.92
C ASN A 61 -1.88 -10.06 -13.45
N GLY A 62 -1.74 -8.89 -14.06
CA GLY A 62 -2.87 -8.17 -14.64
C GLY A 62 -2.70 -6.66 -14.54
N SER A 63 -3.70 -5.94 -15.03
CA SER A 63 -3.68 -4.47 -15.10
C SER A 63 -4.57 -3.78 -14.06
N LYS A 64 -5.18 -4.56 -13.16
CA LYS A 64 -6.15 -4.10 -12.17
C LYS A 64 -6.01 -4.88 -10.87
N LEU A 65 -6.09 -4.16 -9.76
CA LEU A 65 -6.10 -4.73 -8.42
C LEU A 65 -7.12 -3.97 -7.56
N ILE A 66 -7.80 -4.69 -6.67
CA ILE A 66 -8.65 -4.09 -5.64
C ILE A 66 -8.10 -4.44 -4.27
N PHE A 67 -8.22 -3.53 -3.31
CA PHE A 67 -7.99 -3.83 -1.91
C PHE A 67 -9.04 -3.17 -1.02
N LYS A 68 -9.28 -3.78 0.15
CA LYS A 68 -10.24 -3.27 1.13
C LYS A 68 -9.58 -3.08 2.49
N ILE A 69 -9.81 -1.92 3.07
CA ILE A 69 -9.24 -1.51 4.36
C ILE A 69 -10.25 -0.69 5.16
N HIS A 70 -10.21 -0.81 6.48
CA HIS A 70 -10.95 0.04 7.41
C HIS A 70 -9.99 0.55 8.49
N ASP A 71 -9.61 1.82 8.39
CA ASP A 71 -8.74 2.49 9.35
C ASP A 71 -8.98 4.01 9.32
N GLY A 72 -9.84 4.49 10.19
CA GLY A 72 -10.17 5.92 10.29
C GLY A 72 -9.10 6.78 10.99
N TYR A 73 -7.92 6.23 11.26
CA TYR A 73 -6.92 6.88 12.11
C TYR A 73 -5.56 7.07 11.46
N ASN A 74 -5.29 6.35 10.37
CA ASN A 74 -3.94 6.28 9.81
C ASN A 74 -3.87 6.69 8.34
N ARG A 75 -2.63 6.96 7.90
CA ARG A 75 -2.26 7.15 6.50
C ARG A 75 -1.53 5.93 6.00
N PHE A 76 -1.73 5.63 4.73
CA PHE A 76 -1.09 4.50 4.05
C PHE A 76 -0.50 4.95 2.73
N ARG A 77 0.73 4.54 2.47
CA ARG A 77 1.37 4.63 1.17
C ARG A 77 1.01 3.41 0.35
N VAL A 78 0.62 3.63 -0.90
CA VAL A 78 0.40 2.56 -1.87
C VAL A 78 1.55 2.56 -2.85
N LEU A 79 2.23 1.42 -2.97
CA LEU A 79 3.31 1.23 -3.93
C LEU A 79 2.93 0.12 -4.92
N ILE A 80 3.31 0.33 -6.17
CA ILE A 80 3.32 -0.70 -7.22
C ILE A 80 4.75 -0.81 -7.73
N ASP A 81 5.28 -2.01 -7.72
CA ASP A 81 6.64 -2.34 -8.16
C ASP A 81 7.71 -1.46 -7.49
N GLY A 82 7.50 -1.15 -6.20
CA GLY A 82 8.37 -0.31 -5.40
C GLY A 82 8.22 1.20 -5.63
N ARG A 83 7.31 1.63 -6.50
CA ARG A 83 7.04 3.06 -6.76
C ARG A 83 5.76 3.50 -6.04
N GLU A 84 5.84 4.62 -5.34
CA GLU A 84 4.64 5.23 -4.75
C GLU A 84 3.70 5.73 -5.85
N ILE A 85 2.43 5.29 -5.77
CA ILE A 85 1.37 5.73 -6.67
C ILE A 85 0.35 6.63 -5.97
N GLY A 86 0.41 6.71 -4.64
CA GLY A 86 -0.43 7.61 -3.85
C GLY A 86 -0.45 7.28 -2.37
N ILE A 87 -1.09 8.18 -1.64
CA ILE A 87 -1.35 8.03 -0.20
C ILE A 87 -2.87 8.03 -0.01
N ILE A 88 -3.37 7.09 0.79
CA ILE A 88 -4.75 7.07 1.26
C ILE A 88 -4.77 7.51 2.73
N GLU A 89 -5.74 8.32 3.07
CA GLU A 89 -5.87 8.93 4.38
C GLU A 89 -7.17 8.48 5.05
N GLN A 90 -7.05 7.99 6.27
CA GLN A 90 -8.17 7.61 7.14
C GLN A 90 -9.27 6.80 6.40
N PRO A 91 -8.94 5.67 5.78
CA PRO A 91 -9.88 4.89 4.99
C PRO A 91 -10.98 4.26 5.87
N LEU A 92 -12.17 4.85 5.87
CA LEU A 92 -13.32 4.35 6.62
C LEU A 92 -14.07 3.29 5.81
N ALA A 93 -13.81 2.01 6.11
CA ALA A 93 -14.44 0.85 5.46
C ALA A 93 -14.41 0.92 3.91
N SER A 94 -13.34 1.45 3.37
CA SER A 94 -13.22 1.78 1.96
C SER A 94 -12.63 0.64 1.15
N GLN A 95 -13.08 0.53 -0.07
CA GLN A 95 -12.55 -0.36 -1.10
C GLN A 95 -11.95 0.50 -2.20
N TYR A 96 -10.75 0.15 -2.63
CA TYR A 96 -9.97 0.91 -3.58
C TYR A 96 -9.56 0.05 -4.76
N GLU A 97 -9.59 0.64 -5.94
CA GLU A 97 -9.05 0.07 -7.18
C GLU A 97 -7.74 0.77 -7.54
N VAL A 98 -6.73 -0.01 -7.88
CA VAL A 98 -5.51 0.47 -8.53
C VAL A 98 -5.68 0.29 -10.03
N MET A 99 -5.54 1.38 -10.78
CA MET A 99 -5.76 1.48 -12.21
C MET A 99 -4.52 1.98 -12.95
N GLY A 100 -4.52 1.82 -14.28
CA GLY A 100 -3.45 2.32 -15.15
C GLY A 100 -2.19 1.46 -15.14
N LEU A 101 -2.29 0.21 -14.66
CA LEU A 101 -1.19 -0.74 -14.71
C LEU A 101 -1.00 -1.30 -16.13
N SER A 102 0.22 -1.58 -16.52
CA SER A 102 0.50 -2.41 -17.70
C SER A 102 -0.03 -3.83 -17.50
N ALA A 103 -0.22 -4.57 -18.58
CA ALA A 103 -0.41 -6.01 -18.43
C ALA A 103 0.90 -6.67 -17.98
N GLY A 104 0.83 -7.60 -17.04
CA GLY A 104 2.01 -8.32 -16.55
C GLY A 104 2.01 -8.54 -15.04
N GLU A 105 3.15 -9.00 -14.55
CA GLU A 105 3.35 -9.23 -13.11
C GLU A 105 3.63 -7.92 -12.37
N HIS A 106 2.99 -7.76 -11.22
CA HIS A 106 3.14 -6.62 -10.34
C HIS A 106 3.26 -7.03 -8.87
N VAL A 107 3.91 -6.19 -8.10
CA VAL A 107 3.94 -6.24 -6.64
C VAL A 107 3.19 -5.03 -6.11
N VAL A 108 2.12 -5.25 -5.37
CA VAL A 108 1.45 -4.20 -4.60
C VAL A 108 1.96 -4.22 -3.17
N ARG A 109 2.18 -3.05 -2.60
CA ARG A 109 2.47 -2.89 -1.18
C ARG A 109 1.69 -1.72 -0.58
N LEU A 110 1.07 -1.97 0.57
CA LEU A 110 0.39 -0.99 1.39
C LEU A 110 1.15 -0.84 2.69
N GLU A 111 1.70 0.34 2.96
CA GLU A 111 2.52 0.65 4.14
C GLU A 111 1.81 1.62 5.07
N LYS A 112 1.68 1.26 6.35
CA LYS A 112 1.15 2.17 7.39
C LYS A 112 2.21 3.20 7.75
N LEU A 113 1.92 4.48 7.55
CA LEU A 113 2.85 5.59 7.76
C LEU A 113 2.75 6.20 9.15
N SER A 114 1.54 6.40 9.65
CA SER A 114 1.28 7.16 10.87
C SER A 114 1.13 6.28 12.10
N GLU A 115 1.23 6.90 13.27
CA GLU A 115 0.97 6.29 14.57
C GLU A 115 -0.41 6.71 15.08
N SER A 116 -1.14 5.78 15.68
CA SER A 116 -2.48 6.01 16.23
C SER A 116 -2.67 5.45 17.64
N LEU A 117 -1.58 5.09 18.32
CA LEU A 117 -1.57 4.52 19.68
C LEU A 117 -2.49 3.29 19.79
N ASN A 118 -3.64 3.45 20.41
CA ASN A 118 -4.55 2.37 20.79
C ASN A 118 -5.60 2.02 19.71
N GLN A 119 -5.54 2.62 18.53
CA GLN A 119 -6.54 2.39 17.48
C GLN A 119 -6.18 1.19 16.63
N VAL A 120 -7.17 0.36 16.34
CA VAL A 120 -7.02 -0.87 15.57
C VAL A 120 -7.57 -0.66 14.17
N GLY A 121 -6.71 -0.87 13.18
CA GLY A 121 -7.11 -0.94 11.78
C GLY A 121 -7.41 -2.39 11.36
N ARG A 122 -8.18 -2.54 10.27
CA ARG A 122 -8.54 -3.84 9.67
C ARG A 122 -8.25 -3.86 8.19
N PHE A 123 -7.46 -4.81 7.77
CA PHE A 123 -7.16 -5.07 6.36
C PHE A 123 -7.87 -6.34 5.91
N TYR A 124 -8.69 -6.23 4.87
CA TYR A 124 -9.51 -7.35 4.38
C TYR A 124 -8.86 -8.11 3.24
N GLY A 125 -7.81 -7.57 2.63
CA GLY A 125 -7.02 -8.24 1.61
C GLY A 125 -6.91 -7.47 0.30
N PHE A 126 -6.10 -8.05 -0.59
CA PHE A 126 -5.99 -7.71 -2.00
C PHE A 126 -6.78 -8.68 -2.83
N TYR A 127 -7.38 -8.22 -3.92
CA TYR A 127 -8.27 -9.00 -4.77
C TYR A 127 -7.98 -8.77 -6.25
N VAL A 128 -8.07 -9.82 -7.02
CA VAL A 128 -8.01 -9.83 -8.49
C VAL A 128 -9.27 -10.51 -9.07
N GLN A 129 -9.55 -10.29 -10.34
CA GLN A 129 -10.75 -10.81 -10.97
C GLN A 129 -10.80 -12.35 -10.95
N ASN A 130 -9.68 -12.99 -11.29
CA ASN A 130 -9.60 -14.44 -11.46
C ASN A 130 -8.42 -15.02 -10.69
N ARG A 131 -8.51 -16.31 -10.37
CA ARG A 131 -7.48 -17.07 -9.65
C ARG A 131 -6.16 -17.13 -10.42
N GLU A 132 -6.19 -17.19 -11.72
CA GLU A 132 -5.02 -17.27 -12.59
C GLU A 132 -4.13 -16.03 -12.52
N GLN A 133 -4.70 -14.92 -12.03
CA GLN A 133 -3.97 -13.68 -11.77
C GLN A 133 -3.21 -13.69 -10.44
N ALA A 134 -3.51 -14.63 -9.53
CA ALA A 134 -2.87 -14.72 -8.23
C ALA A 134 -1.49 -15.33 -8.35
N LEU A 135 -0.48 -14.63 -7.82
CA LEU A 135 0.89 -15.11 -7.73
C LEU A 135 1.26 -15.32 -6.26
N SER A 136 2.11 -16.31 -6.00
CA SER A 136 2.61 -16.53 -4.65
C SER A 136 3.49 -15.37 -4.19
N PRO A 137 3.36 -14.89 -2.95
CA PRO A 137 4.29 -13.92 -2.39
C PRO A 137 5.73 -14.47 -2.38
N ILE A 138 6.71 -13.59 -2.57
CA ILE A 138 8.12 -13.97 -2.46
C ILE A 138 8.52 -13.95 -1.00
N ALA A 139 8.75 -15.14 -0.41
CA ALA A 139 9.21 -15.25 0.96
C ALA A 139 10.58 -14.56 1.12
N ARG A 140 10.73 -13.79 2.21
CA ARG A 140 12.00 -13.17 2.57
C ARG A 140 12.81 -14.11 3.45
N SER A 141 14.07 -14.36 3.11
CA SER A 141 14.96 -15.24 3.89
C SER A 141 15.46 -14.62 5.19
N ARG A 142 15.34 -13.30 5.33
CA ARG A 142 15.78 -12.55 6.52
C ARG A 142 14.64 -11.70 7.05
N ARG A 143 14.55 -11.62 8.37
CA ARG A 143 13.65 -10.73 9.11
C ARG A 143 14.47 -9.97 10.15
N ILE A 144 14.25 -8.67 10.23
CA ILE A 144 14.78 -7.83 11.30
C ILE A 144 13.59 -7.25 12.04
N GLU A 145 13.59 -7.36 13.36
CA GLU A 145 12.60 -6.74 14.23
C GLU A 145 13.28 -5.63 15.02
N PHE A 146 12.67 -4.46 14.97
CA PHE A 146 13.11 -3.31 15.76
C PHE A 146 12.15 -3.11 16.93
N ILE A 147 12.68 -3.05 18.14
CA ILE A 147 11.92 -2.79 19.37
C ILE A 147 12.41 -1.47 19.93
N GLY A 148 11.50 -0.53 20.13
CA GLY A 148 11.86 0.80 20.62
C GLY A 148 10.62 1.64 20.93
N ASP A 149 10.84 2.93 21.10
CA ASP A 149 9.87 3.92 21.51
C ASP A 149 9.48 4.88 20.39
N SER A 150 9.09 6.10 20.74
CA SER A 150 8.69 7.16 19.84
C SER A 150 9.75 7.53 18.77
N TYR A 151 11.04 7.32 19.04
CA TYR A 151 12.09 7.55 18.04
C TYR A 151 12.03 6.50 16.93
N LEU A 152 11.76 5.25 17.29
CA LEU A 152 11.66 4.16 16.31
C LEU A 152 10.45 4.32 15.40
N VAL A 153 9.34 4.83 15.92
CA VAL A 153 8.13 5.07 15.10
C VAL A 153 8.20 6.35 14.29
N GLY A 154 9.21 7.18 14.50
CA GLY A 154 9.38 8.44 13.77
C GLY A 154 8.49 9.58 14.29
N TYR A 155 8.12 9.54 15.58
CA TYR A 155 7.31 10.60 16.18
C TYR A 155 7.98 11.97 16.02
N GLY A 156 7.27 12.92 15.44
CA GLY A 156 7.74 14.27 15.21
C GLY A 156 8.64 14.46 13.99
N ASN A 157 8.94 13.40 13.21
CA ASN A 157 9.84 13.49 12.06
C ASN A 157 9.31 14.29 10.87
N LEU A 158 8.01 14.60 10.86
CA LEU A 158 7.39 15.52 9.91
C LEU A 158 7.17 16.93 10.48
N SER A 159 7.51 17.17 11.75
CA SER A 159 7.31 18.47 12.37
C SER A 159 8.47 19.43 12.05
N ASN A 160 8.12 20.67 11.74
CA ASN A 160 9.09 21.76 11.59
C ASN A 160 9.48 22.40 12.92
N SER A 161 8.95 21.92 14.04
CA SER A 161 9.12 22.48 15.37
C SER A 161 9.33 21.38 16.40
N ARG A 162 10.21 21.62 17.37
CA ARG A 162 10.44 20.70 18.52
C ARG A 162 9.20 20.52 19.41
N GLN A 163 8.26 21.45 19.39
CA GLN A 163 7.01 21.38 20.14
C GLN A 163 5.98 20.47 19.50
N CYS A 164 6.19 20.00 18.27
CA CYS A 164 5.27 19.13 17.53
C CYS A 164 3.80 19.60 17.67
N PRO A 165 3.45 20.81 17.20
CA PRO A 165 2.15 21.45 17.53
C PRO A 165 0.94 20.79 16.89
N ARG A 166 1.14 19.83 15.99
CA ARG A 166 0.09 19.07 15.32
C ARG A 166 -0.14 17.74 16.03
N THR A 167 -1.12 16.99 15.55
CA THR A 167 -1.45 15.66 16.07
C THR A 167 -0.34 14.65 15.80
N LEU A 168 -0.38 13.52 16.48
CA LEU A 168 0.50 12.38 16.23
C LEU A 168 0.41 11.91 14.77
N TYR A 169 -0.81 11.90 14.23
CA TYR A 169 -1.11 11.58 12.84
C TYR A 169 -0.35 12.48 11.86
N ASP A 170 -0.34 13.79 12.09
CA ASP A 170 0.31 14.76 11.18
C ASP A 170 1.83 14.74 11.28
N ASN A 171 2.37 14.37 12.43
CA ASN A 171 3.79 14.52 12.73
C ASN A 171 4.60 13.25 12.55
N THR A 172 3.97 12.11 12.20
CA THR A 172 4.65 10.82 12.15
C THR A 172 4.62 10.21 10.76
N ASP A 173 5.79 9.82 10.27
CA ASP A 173 5.95 8.93 9.11
C ASP A 173 6.96 7.83 9.47
N ASN A 174 6.47 6.65 9.77
CA ASN A 174 7.30 5.52 10.18
C ASN A 174 8.27 5.08 9.08
N THR A 175 7.94 5.27 7.80
CA THR A 175 8.81 4.91 6.68
C THR A 175 10.04 5.84 6.52
N ARG A 176 10.10 6.91 7.31
CA ARG A 176 11.24 7.82 7.44
C ARG A 176 11.94 7.70 8.79
N ALA A 177 11.59 6.69 9.56
CA ALA A 177 12.21 6.41 10.84
C ALA A 177 13.45 5.51 10.67
N TYR A 178 14.25 5.41 11.70
CA TYR A 178 15.52 4.69 11.72
C TYR A 178 15.42 3.22 11.23
N GLY A 179 14.36 2.53 11.56
CA GLY A 179 14.20 1.11 11.18
C GLY A 179 13.73 0.86 9.75
N ALA A 180 13.38 1.90 9.00
CA ALA A 180 12.82 1.80 7.65
C ALA A 180 13.81 2.21 6.54
N ILE A 181 15.01 2.71 6.90
CA ILE A 181 16.03 3.21 5.98
C ILE A 181 17.01 2.09 5.61
#